data_dbdfd9c9986ac66970cf30cd181cae11
#
_entry.id   dbdfd9c9986ac66970cf30cd181cae11
#
_cell.length_a   1.000
_cell.length_b   1.000
_cell.length_c   1.000
_cell.angle_alpha   90.00
_cell.angle_beta   90.00
_cell.angle_gamma   90.00
#
_symmetry.space_group_name_H-M   'P 1'
#
loop_
_entity.id
_entity.type
_entity.pdbx_description
1 polymer ?
#
loop_
_entity_poly.entity_id
_entity_poly.type
_entity_poly.pdbx_seq_one_letter_code
_entity_poly.pdbx_strand_id
1 'polypeptide(L)'
;MAIAQTTVRNAAQKNAQKKAQTAATPWGPSVVVEEVTVPQRAREKRFSVVVQLLETRSGERLIRFAYKTEGSARRGPVTMRARDLERLRAALERAPVLGEALGF
;
A
#
# COMPACT_ATOMS: atom_id res chain seq x y z
N MET A 1 11.26 15.77 18.03
CA MET A 1 10.39 15.45 16.90
C MET A 1 10.16 13.95 16.83
N ALA A 2 8.92 13.54 16.84
CA ALA A 2 8.63 12.12 16.75
C ALA A 2 8.76 11.67 15.28
N ILE A 3 9.54 10.65 15.06
CA ILE A 3 9.71 10.08 13.74
C ILE A 3 8.90 8.79 13.70
N ALA A 4 7.98 8.71 12.75
CA ALA A 4 7.21 7.51 12.57
C ALA A 4 8.13 6.37 12.16
N GLN A 5 7.99 5.25 12.83
CA GLN A 5 8.74 4.06 12.44
C GLN A 5 8.08 3.45 11.20
N THR A 6 8.88 3.17 10.22
CA THR A 6 8.41 2.56 8.98
C THR A 6 8.93 1.13 8.91
N THR A 7 8.00 0.20 8.71
CA THR A 7 8.35 -1.20 8.55
C THR A 7 8.15 -1.60 7.10
N VAL A 8 9.20 -2.13 6.52
CA VAL A 8 9.15 -2.67 5.16
C VAL A 8 9.25 -4.18 5.22
N ARG A 9 8.34 -4.85 4.53
CA ARG A 9 8.36 -6.30 4.43
C ARG A 9 8.45 -6.73 2.99
N ASN A 10 9.35 -7.65 2.73
CA ASN A 10 9.40 -8.33 1.45
C ASN A 10 8.73 -9.69 1.64
N ALA A 11 7.47 -9.80 1.21
CA ALA A 11 6.70 -11.01 1.39
C ALA A 11 7.29 -12.20 0.64
N ALA A 12 7.94 -11.95 -0.50
CA ALA A 12 8.54 -13.01 -1.27
C ALA A 12 9.68 -13.68 -0.49
N GLN A 13 10.48 -12.88 0.21
CA GLN A 13 11.55 -13.45 1.04
C GLN A 13 11.00 -14.16 2.27
N LYS A 14 10.04 -13.54 2.92
CA LYS A 14 9.45 -14.14 4.13
C LYS A 14 8.69 -15.40 3.84
N ASN A 15 8.07 -15.47 2.69
CA ASN A 15 7.23 -16.59 2.32
C ASN A 15 7.98 -17.74 1.69
N ALA A 16 9.31 -17.67 1.68
CA ALA A 16 10.10 -18.84 1.30
C ALA A 16 9.78 -20.04 2.20
N GLN A 17 9.32 -19.78 3.43
CA GLN A 17 9.02 -20.81 4.41
C GLN A 17 7.54 -20.86 4.79
N LYS A 18 6.72 -19.96 4.29
CA LYS A 18 5.31 -19.85 4.63
C LYS A 18 4.48 -19.64 3.39
N LYS A 19 3.18 -19.85 3.54
CA LYS A 19 2.26 -19.49 2.45
C LYS A 19 2.35 -18.02 2.16
N ALA A 20 2.29 -17.68 0.88
CA ALA A 20 2.22 -16.30 0.45
C ALA A 20 0.95 -15.67 1.00
N GLN A 21 1.07 -14.43 1.46
CA GLN A 21 -0.07 -13.65 1.89
C GLN A 21 -0.88 -13.24 0.65
N THR A 22 -2.18 -13.47 0.69
CA THR A 22 -3.06 -13.19 -0.44
C THR A 22 -4.03 -12.08 -0.10
N ALA A 23 -4.57 -11.47 -1.14
CA ALA A 23 -5.56 -10.41 -1.00
C ALA A 23 -6.55 -10.46 -2.16
N ALA A 24 -7.80 -10.19 -1.86
CA ALA A 24 -8.82 -10.03 -2.90
C ALA A 24 -8.74 -8.63 -3.48
N THR A 25 -8.80 -8.52 -4.79
CA THR A 25 -8.76 -7.22 -5.47
C THR A 25 -9.78 -7.20 -6.60
N PRO A 26 -10.11 -6.01 -7.13
CA PRO A 26 -10.98 -5.92 -8.31
C PRO A 26 -10.46 -6.69 -9.53
N TRP A 27 -9.15 -6.96 -9.58
CA TRP A 27 -8.53 -7.72 -10.66
C TRP A 27 -8.29 -9.18 -10.30
N GLY A 28 -8.93 -9.66 -9.24
CA GLY A 28 -8.84 -11.04 -8.81
C GLY A 28 -7.92 -11.27 -7.64
N PRO A 29 -7.80 -12.52 -7.19
CA PRO A 29 -6.90 -12.86 -6.10
C PRO A 29 -5.46 -12.51 -6.45
N SER A 30 -4.75 -11.93 -5.50
CA SER A 30 -3.40 -11.45 -5.72
C SER A 30 -2.50 -11.83 -4.55
N VAL A 31 -1.20 -11.87 -4.81
CA VAL A 31 -0.21 -12.19 -3.80
C VAL A 31 0.48 -10.91 -3.37
N VAL A 32 0.69 -10.73 -2.07
CA VAL A 32 1.44 -9.59 -1.56
C VAL A 32 2.91 -9.85 -1.82
N VAL A 33 3.52 -8.97 -2.61
CA VAL A 33 4.94 -9.06 -2.95
C VAL A 33 5.78 -8.30 -1.92
N GLU A 34 5.35 -7.10 -1.57
CA GLU A 34 6.08 -6.24 -0.66
C GLU A 34 5.10 -5.34 0.07
N GLU A 35 5.43 -4.96 1.29
CA GLU A 35 4.54 -4.17 2.11
C GLU A 35 5.32 -3.17 2.95
N VAL A 36 4.78 -1.96 3.04
CA VAL A 36 5.30 -0.93 3.93
C VAL A 36 4.18 -0.55 4.91
N THR A 37 4.51 -0.51 6.18
CA THR A 37 3.59 -0.08 7.22
C THR A 37 4.15 1.15 7.90
N VAL A 38 3.36 2.22 7.92
CA VAL A 38 3.77 3.49 8.54
C VAL A 38 2.83 3.78 9.70
N PRO A 39 3.30 3.71 10.94
CA PRO A 39 2.48 4.04 12.10
C PRO A 39 2.05 5.50 12.07
N GLN A 40 0.80 5.73 12.48
CA GLN A 40 0.22 7.05 12.55
C GLN A 40 -0.46 7.25 13.89
N ARG A 41 -0.58 8.50 14.27
CA ARG A 41 -1.32 8.87 15.45
C ARG A 41 -2.15 10.12 15.17
N ALA A 42 -3.45 10.02 15.38
CA ALA A 42 -4.35 11.15 15.25
C ALA A 42 -5.01 11.35 16.62
N ARG A 43 -4.55 12.38 17.33
CA ARG A 43 -4.96 12.62 18.73
C ARG A 43 -4.59 11.41 19.59
N GLU A 44 -5.56 10.72 20.16
CA GLU A 44 -5.31 9.54 20.99
C GLU A 44 -5.44 8.23 20.22
N LYS A 45 -5.87 8.31 18.97
CA LYS A 45 -6.07 7.13 18.16
C LYS A 45 -4.77 6.74 17.46
N ARG A 46 -4.46 5.46 17.50
CA ARG A 46 -3.32 4.90 16.79
C ARG A 46 -3.80 4.03 15.65
N PHE A 47 -3.17 4.19 14.51
CA PHE A 47 -3.44 3.37 13.35
C PHE A 47 -2.18 3.31 12.49
N SER A 48 -2.22 2.52 11.46
CA SER A 48 -1.09 2.44 10.52
C SER A 48 -1.60 2.56 9.10
N VAL A 49 -0.86 3.30 8.30
CA VAL A 49 -1.08 3.31 6.86
C VAL A 49 -0.26 2.17 6.27
N VAL A 50 -0.88 1.40 5.39
CA VAL A 50 -0.24 0.25 4.78
C VAL A 50 -0.26 0.43 3.27
N VAL A 51 0.91 0.28 2.65
CA VAL A 51 1.02 0.31 1.19
C VAL A 51 1.57 -1.04 0.76
N GLN A 52 0.89 -1.69 -0.16
CA GLN A 52 1.26 -3.02 -0.61
C GLN A 52 1.45 -3.07 -2.11
N LEU A 53 2.47 -3.78 -2.54
CA LEU A 53 2.62 -4.18 -3.92
C LEU A 53 2.04 -5.59 -4.04
N LEU A 54 1.08 -5.74 -4.92
CA LEU A 54 0.41 -7.02 -5.16
C LEU A 54 0.66 -7.49 -6.58
N GLU A 55 0.51 -8.78 -6.80
CA GLU A 55 0.64 -9.34 -8.15
C GLU A 55 -0.46 -10.35 -8.38
N THR A 56 -1.18 -10.21 -9.49
CA THR A 56 -2.24 -11.14 -9.88
C THR A 56 -1.63 -12.38 -10.52
N ARG A 57 -2.47 -13.40 -10.76
CA ARG A 57 -2.03 -14.61 -11.45
C ARG A 57 -1.52 -14.35 -12.86
N SER A 58 -2.05 -13.32 -13.50
CA SER A 58 -1.60 -12.95 -14.85
C SER A 58 -0.34 -12.11 -14.86
N GLY A 59 0.20 -11.78 -13.69
CA GLY A 59 1.41 -10.96 -13.59
C GLY A 59 1.14 -9.46 -13.54
N GLU A 60 -0.12 -9.03 -13.51
CA GLU A 60 -0.44 -7.62 -13.36
C GLU A 60 -0.07 -7.16 -11.96
N ARG A 61 0.63 -6.05 -11.86
CA ARG A 61 1.01 -5.48 -10.58
C ARG A 61 0.04 -4.41 -10.15
N LEU A 62 -0.29 -4.45 -8.86
CA LEU A 62 -1.26 -3.55 -8.25
C LEU A 62 -0.63 -2.88 -7.04
N ILE A 63 -1.05 -1.65 -6.78
CA ILE A 63 -0.69 -0.93 -5.56
C ILE A 63 -1.95 -0.78 -4.73
N ARG A 64 -1.88 -1.17 -3.47
CA ARG A 64 -3.02 -1.04 -2.56
C ARG A 64 -2.64 -0.16 -1.38
N PHE A 65 -3.49 0.82 -1.11
CA PHE A 65 -3.39 1.68 0.06
C PHE A 65 -4.50 1.30 1.04
N ALA A 66 -4.14 1.10 2.28
CA ALA A 66 -5.11 0.75 3.32
C ALA A 66 -4.65 1.32 4.64
N TYR A 67 -5.50 1.24 5.64
CA TYR A 67 -5.06 1.51 7.00
C TYR A 67 -5.49 0.38 7.92
N LYS A 68 -4.76 0.21 9.01
CA LYS A 68 -5.01 -0.84 9.98
C LYS A 68 -5.17 -0.24 11.37
N THR A 69 -6.05 -0.84 12.17
CA THR A 69 -6.10 -0.60 13.59
C THR A 69 -6.01 -1.97 14.27
N GLU A 70 -5.20 -2.06 15.31
CA GLU A 70 -5.05 -3.31 16.07
C GLU A 70 -4.73 -4.53 15.20
N GLY A 71 -3.89 -4.31 14.18
CA GLY A 71 -3.42 -5.39 13.32
C GLY A 71 -4.35 -5.82 12.21
N SER A 72 -5.55 -5.29 12.15
CA SER A 72 -6.53 -5.67 11.13
C SER A 72 -6.70 -4.59 10.09
N ALA A 73 -6.74 -4.98 8.82
CA ALA A 73 -7.04 -4.04 7.76
C ALA A 73 -8.47 -3.57 7.90
N ARG A 74 -8.65 -2.26 7.78
CA ARG A 74 -9.95 -1.64 7.90
C ARG A 74 -10.54 -1.36 6.53
N ARG A 75 -11.72 -0.77 6.56
CA ARG A 75 -12.45 -0.37 5.36
C ARG A 75 -11.64 0.51 4.45
N GLY A 76 -11.96 0.43 3.19
CA GLY A 76 -11.58 1.38 2.20
C GLY A 76 -10.19 1.23 1.66
N PRO A 77 -9.68 0.03 1.47
CA PRO A 77 -8.47 -0.08 0.69
C PRO A 77 -8.74 0.46 -0.70
N VAL A 78 -7.80 1.25 -1.18
CA VAL A 78 -7.82 1.75 -2.55
C VAL A 78 -6.77 0.98 -3.31
N THR A 79 -7.18 0.31 -4.39
CA THR A 79 -6.28 -0.49 -5.20
C THR A 79 -6.26 0.07 -6.61
N MET A 80 -5.06 0.20 -7.18
CA MET A 80 -4.90 0.63 -8.56
C MET A 80 -3.80 -0.20 -9.21
N ARG A 81 -3.83 -0.27 -10.54
CA ARG A 81 -2.76 -0.96 -11.25
C ARG A 81 -1.51 -0.09 -11.22
N ALA A 82 -0.37 -0.73 -11.05
CA ALA A 82 0.90 0.01 -11.01
C ALA A 82 1.11 0.84 -12.28
N ARG A 83 0.68 0.29 -13.43
CA ARG A 83 0.80 1.01 -14.70
C ARG A 83 -0.05 2.27 -14.78
N ASP A 84 -1.04 2.42 -13.90
CA ASP A 84 -1.87 3.62 -13.86
C ASP A 84 -1.25 4.74 -13.02
N LEU A 85 -0.14 4.50 -12.37
CA LEU A 85 0.56 5.54 -11.60
C LEU A 85 1.02 6.70 -12.49
N GLU A 86 1.36 6.42 -13.73
CA GLU A 86 1.73 7.49 -14.67
C GLU A 86 0.56 8.44 -14.92
N ARG A 87 -0.65 7.88 -14.96
CA ARG A 87 -1.85 8.71 -15.11
C ARG A 87 -2.09 9.57 -13.88
N LEU A 88 -1.82 9.02 -12.70
CA LEU A 88 -1.89 9.79 -11.47
C LEU A 88 -0.86 10.91 -11.49
N ARG A 89 0.37 10.59 -11.87
CA ARG A 89 1.43 11.60 -11.95
C ARG A 89 1.06 12.72 -12.89
N ALA A 90 0.54 12.38 -14.06
CA ALA A 90 0.10 13.39 -15.03
C ALA A 90 -1.05 14.24 -14.49
N ALA A 91 -1.98 13.63 -13.75
CA ALA A 91 -3.08 14.37 -13.15
C ALA A 91 -2.59 15.35 -12.09
N LEU A 92 -1.52 15.01 -11.38
CA LEU A 92 -0.95 15.86 -10.32
C LEU A 92 -0.33 17.14 -10.90
N GLU A 93 -0.03 17.17 -12.18
CA GLU A 93 0.45 18.42 -12.82
C GLU A 93 -0.59 19.52 -12.74
N ARG A 94 -1.88 19.16 -12.64
CA ARG A 94 -2.96 20.13 -12.49
C ARG A 94 -3.26 20.44 -11.03
N ALA A 95 -2.54 19.80 -10.12
CA ALA A 95 -2.69 20.01 -8.69
C ALA A 95 -1.28 20.06 -8.07
N PRO A 96 -0.53 21.15 -8.35
CA PRO A 96 0.89 21.20 -7.98
C PRO A 96 1.13 21.16 -6.48
N VAL A 97 0.23 21.68 -5.67
CA VAL A 97 0.39 21.64 -4.22
C VAL A 97 0.26 20.21 -3.71
N LEU A 98 -0.70 19.48 -4.26
CA LEU A 98 -0.88 18.06 -3.91
C LEU A 98 0.31 17.24 -4.40
N GLY A 99 0.76 17.48 -5.63
CA GLY A 99 1.90 16.77 -6.18
C GLY A 99 3.16 16.98 -5.35
N GLU A 100 3.40 18.21 -4.91
CA GLU A 100 4.54 18.52 -4.06
C GLU A 100 4.43 17.80 -2.70
N ALA A 101 3.24 17.80 -2.11
CA ALA A 101 3.02 17.14 -0.83
C ALA A 101 3.26 15.63 -0.94
N LEU A 102 3.01 15.03 -2.10
CA LEU A 102 3.24 13.62 -2.34
C LEU A 102 4.69 13.30 -2.72
N GLY A 103 5.51 14.33 -2.96
CA GLY A 103 6.90 14.13 -3.31
C GLY A 103 7.14 13.85 -4.79
N PHE A 104 6.19 14.18 -5.62
CA PHE A 104 6.34 14.00 -7.07
C PHE A 104 6.83 15.27 -7.75
#